data_3ef967d9f73b81b7779c9adc97ca2ef2
#
_entry.id   3ef967d9f73b81b7779c9adc97ca2ef2
#
_cell.length_a   1.000
_cell.length_b   1.000
_cell.length_c   1.000
_cell.angle_alpha   90.00
_cell.angle_beta   90.00
_cell.angle_gamma   90.00
#
_symmetry.space_group_name_H-M   'P 1'
#
loop_
_entity.id
_entity.type
_entity.pdbx_description
1 polymer ?
#
loop_
_entity_poly.entity_id
_entity_poly.type
_entity_poly.pdbx_seq_one_letter_code
_entity_poly.pdbx_strand_id
1 'polypeptide(L)'
;DCSEIFQKIACKRLEPHIGEIRLIPIISEVQMSIIQGQACHLFTEIPPFTADFIYLDGPDCDQVVGSTNGMTVNFGSDDYKYGLPMAADPYLLEHFFWPGTCLVTDGRGANARFLKNIFKNRSIINLLHASWETLYLK
;
A
#
# COMPACT_ATOMS: atom_id res chain seq x y z
N ASP A 1 8.73 1.12 -2.72
CA ASP A 1 9.13 2.22 -1.81
C ASP A 1 9.36 3.48 -2.63
N CYS A 2 9.06 4.63 -2.07
CA CYS A 2 9.32 5.93 -2.68
C CYS A 2 10.61 6.59 -2.12
N SER A 3 11.27 5.96 -1.16
CA SER A 3 12.47 6.47 -0.50
C SER A 3 13.70 5.62 -0.77
N GLU A 4 14.66 6.19 -1.52
CA GLU A 4 15.96 5.54 -1.74
C GLU A 4 16.73 5.30 -0.43
N ILE A 5 16.55 6.17 0.56
CA ILE A 5 17.27 6.06 1.85
C ILE A 5 16.77 4.83 2.60
N PHE A 6 15.47 4.66 2.73
CA PHE A 6 14.89 3.50 3.40
C PHE A 6 15.20 2.22 2.67
N GLN A 7 15.17 2.23 1.33
CA GLN A 7 15.55 1.08 0.54
C GLN A 7 17.00 0.66 0.78
N LYS A 8 17.94 1.62 0.80
CA LYS A 8 19.35 1.34 1.11
C LYS A 8 19.53 0.76 2.53
N ILE A 9 18.77 1.27 3.51
CA ILE A 9 18.79 0.73 4.88
C ILE A 9 18.26 -0.70 4.90
N ALA A 10 17.14 -0.97 4.22
CA ALA A 10 16.56 -2.30 4.13
C ALA A 10 17.50 -3.30 3.47
N CYS A 11 18.10 -2.94 2.33
CA CYS A 11 19.09 -3.76 1.64
C CYS A 11 20.27 -4.11 2.55
N LYS A 12 20.82 -3.12 3.26
CA LYS A 12 21.92 -3.35 4.19
C LYS A 12 21.56 -4.28 5.35
N ARG A 13 20.35 -4.15 5.89
CA ARG A 13 19.88 -5.03 6.97
C ARG A 13 19.65 -6.47 6.52
N LEU A 14 19.24 -6.66 5.26
CA LEU A 14 18.97 -7.97 4.69
C LEU A 14 20.21 -8.64 4.08
N GLU A 15 21.31 -7.88 3.92
CA GLU A 15 22.57 -8.39 3.35
C GLU A 15 23.05 -9.72 3.95
N PRO A 16 22.98 -9.94 5.28
CA PRO A 16 23.36 -11.23 5.88
C PRO A 16 22.51 -12.43 5.41
N HIS A 17 21.33 -12.17 4.86
CA HIS A 17 20.35 -13.18 4.43
C HIS A 17 20.27 -13.35 2.91
N ILE A 18 21.12 -12.68 2.14
CA ILE A 18 21.08 -12.71 0.65
C ILE A 18 21.18 -14.14 0.09
N GLY A 19 21.82 -15.08 0.80
CA GLY A 19 21.84 -16.48 0.38
C GLY A 19 20.51 -17.23 0.57
N GLU A 20 19.61 -16.72 1.39
CA GLU A 20 18.34 -17.34 1.78
C GLU A 20 17.14 -16.67 1.12
N ILE A 21 17.26 -15.38 0.78
CA ILE A 21 16.19 -14.57 0.22
C ILE A 21 16.65 -13.88 -1.07
N ARG A 22 15.70 -13.70 -1.99
CA ARG A 22 15.86 -12.84 -3.15
C ARG A 22 15.17 -11.51 -2.90
N LEU A 23 15.93 -10.43 -2.71
CA LEU A 23 15.41 -9.09 -2.62
C LEU A 23 15.29 -8.45 -4.00
N ILE A 24 14.13 -7.91 -4.33
CA ILE A 24 13.87 -7.14 -5.55
C ILE A 24 13.41 -5.74 -5.13
N PRO A 25 14.34 -4.80 -4.95
CA PRO A 25 13.99 -3.43 -4.58
C PRO A 25 13.39 -2.69 -5.77
N ILE A 26 12.28 -1.99 -5.54
CA ILE A 26 11.62 -1.15 -6.54
C ILE A 26 11.44 0.22 -5.92
N ILE A 27 11.93 1.26 -6.60
CA ILE A 27 11.69 2.66 -6.25
C ILE A 27 10.69 3.19 -7.27
N SER A 28 9.62 3.80 -6.78
CA SER A 28 8.57 4.35 -7.61
C SER A 28 8.00 5.61 -6.97
N GLU A 29 7.69 6.59 -7.76
CA GLU A 29 6.95 7.76 -7.32
C GLU A 29 5.53 7.38 -6.91
N VAL A 30 4.95 8.10 -5.96
CA VAL A 30 3.59 7.91 -5.50
C VAL A 30 2.75 9.10 -5.90
N GLN A 31 1.66 8.86 -6.61
CA GLN A 31 0.79 9.90 -7.12
C GLN A 31 -0.64 9.79 -6.58
N MET A 32 -1.28 10.95 -6.43
CA MET A 32 -2.73 11.02 -6.18
C MET A 32 -3.54 10.45 -7.34
N SER A 33 -4.57 9.72 -7.01
CA SER A 33 -5.51 9.14 -7.97
C SER A 33 -6.94 9.11 -7.42
N ILE A 34 -7.90 8.74 -8.26
CA ILE A 34 -9.27 8.43 -7.85
C ILE A 34 -9.64 7.05 -8.37
N ILE A 35 -10.07 6.18 -7.45
CA ILE A 35 -10.62 4.87 -7.80
C ILE A 35 -12.02 4.76 -7.21
N GLN A 36 -12.99 4.44 -8.06
CA GLN A 36 -14.40 4.33 -7.70
C GLN A 36 -14.95 5.55 -6.96
N GLY A 37 -14.48 6.75 -7.34
CA GLY A 37 -14.89 8.01 -6.74
C GLY A 37 -14.22 8.36 -5.42
N GLN A 38 -13.27 7.56 -4.95
CA GLN A 38 -12.52 7.82 -3.72
C GLN A 38 -11.10 8.25 -4.02
N ALA A 39 -10.64 9.31 -3.35
CA ALA A 39 -9.25 9.74 -3.41
C ALA A 39 -8.34 8.67 -2.80
N CYS A 40 -7.30 8.34 -3.53
CA CYS A 40 -6.31 7.34 -3.14
C CYS A 40 -4.95 7.73 -3.68
N HIS A 41 -3.95 6.94 -3.40
CA HIS A 41 -2.64 7.05 -4.03
C HIS A 41 -2.24 5.73 -4.70
N LEU A 42 -1.36 5.83 -5.67
CA LEU A 42 -0.81 4.73 -6.43
C LEU A 42 0.68 4.95 -6.64
N PHE A 43 1.44 3.87 -6.61
CA PHE A 43 2.78 3.89 -7.17
C PHE A 43 2.71 3.93 -8.70
N THR A 44 3.53 4.77 -9.33
CA THR A 44 3.53 4.93 -10.80
C THR A 44 4.09 3.74 -11.54
N GLU A 45 4.99 3.01 -10.88
CA GLU A 45 5.71 1.87 -11.47
C GLU A 45 5.73 0.70 -10.49
N ILE A 46 4.68 -0.13 -10.52
CA ILE A 46 4.66 -1.43 -9.86
C ILE A 46 4.50 -2.50 -10.93
N PRO A 47 5.48 -3.40 -11.09
CA PRO A 47 5.32 -4.53 -11.98
C PRO A 47 4.23 -5.48 -11.46
N PRO A 48 3.52 -6.19 -12.34
CA PRO A 48 2.58 -7.22 -11.90
C PRO A 48 3.35 -8.33 -11.16
N PHE A 49 2.81 -8.74 -10.02
CA PHE A 49 3.38 -9.84 -9.24
C PHE A 49 2.27 -10.66 -8.57
N THR A 50 2.59 -11.92 -8.34
CA THR A 50 1.79 -12.78 -7.46
C THR A 50 2.42 -12.78 -6.07
N ALA A 51 1.60 -12.78 -5.05
CA ALA A 51 2.08 -12.82 -3.67
C ALA A 51 1.19 -13.70 -2.79
N ASP A 52 1.80 -14.43 -1.89
CA ASP A 52 1.11 -15.14 -0.80
C ASP A 52 0.90 -14.21 0.39
N PHE A 53 1.78 -13.24 0.56
CA PHE A 53 1.74 -12.27 1.64
C PHE A 53 2.09 -10.87 1.14
N ILE A 54 1.27 -9.90 1.54
CA ILE A 54 1.48 -8.46 1.26
C ILE A 54 1.44 -7.73 2.59
N TYR A 55 2.49 -6.99 2.89
CA TYR A 55 2.48 -6.01 3.98
C TYR A 55 2.36 -4.62 3.38
N LEU A 56 1.26 -3.95 3.69
CA LEU A 56 0.94 -2.62 3.19
C LEU A 56 1.28 -1.59 4.26
N ASP A 57 2.45 -1.01 4.14
CA ASP A 57 2.91 0.16 4.86
C ASP A 57 2.98 1.30 3.84
N GLY A 58 2.01 2.17 3.87
CA GLY A 58 1.90 3.20 2.84
C GLY A 58 2.94 4.32 3.00
N PRO A 59 3.13 5.15 1.96
CA PRO A 59 4.02 6.29 2.01
C PRO A 59 3.56 7.33 3.05
N ASP A 60 4.47 8.15 3.48
CA ASP A 60 4.12 9.37 4.22
C ASP A 60 3.45 10.38 3.29
N CYS A 61 2.67 11.29 3.86
CA CYS A 61 1.86 12.22 3.09
C CYS A 61 2.67 13.15 2.20
N ASP A 62 3.84 13.56 2.65
CA ASP A 62 4.77 14.43 1.93
C ASP A 62 5.44 13.75 0.74
N GLN A 63 5.34 12.44 0.66
CA GLN A 63 5.87 11.63 -0.43
C GLN A 63 4.87 11.46 -1.59
N VAL A 64 3.60 11.82 -1.38
CA VAL A 64 2.56 11.71 -2.41
C VAL A 64 2.50 12.98 -3.24
N VAL A 65 2.72 12.88 -4.55
CA VAL A 65 2.72 14.02 -5.45
C VAL A 65 1.42 14.13 -6.25
N GLY A 66 1.22 15.31 -6.84
CA GLY A 66 0.11 15.58 -7.73
C GLY A 66 -1.17 16.00 -7.04
N SER A 67 -2.20 16.21 -7.85
CA SER A 67 -3.54 16.57 -7.41
C SER A 67 -4.58 15.82 -8.24
N THR A 68 -5.72 15.54 -7.64
CA THR A 68 -6.84 14.92 -8.33
C THR A 68 -8.12 15.68 -7.98
N ASN A 69 -8.80 16.20 -9.00
CA ASN A 69 -10.00 17.05 -8.83
C ASN A 69 -9.77 18.24 -7.86
N GLY A 70 -8.61 18.87 -7.91
CA GLY A 70 -8.23 19.96 -7.01
C GLY A 70 -7.87 19.54 -5.59
N MET A 71 -7.93 18.25 -5.27
CA MET A 71 -7.44 17.70 -4.00
C MET A 71 -5.95 17.41 -4.11
N THR A 72 -5.20 17.92 -3.17
CA THR A 72 -3.78 17.60 -3.00
C THR A 72 -3.57 16.99 -1.64
N VAL A 73 -2.53 16.18 -1.51
CA VAL A 73 -2.05 15.68 -0.20
C VAL A 73 -0.98 16.63 0.35
N ASN A 74 -1.12 17.92 0.08
CA ASN A 74 -0.16 18.92 0.53
C ASN A 74 -0.45 19.28 1.99
N PHE A 75 0.11 18.52 2.91
CA PHE A 75 -0.07 18.67 4.35
C PHE A 75 0.93 19.65 4.95
N GLY A 76 0.91 20.87 4.46
CA GLY A 76 1.67 21.96 5.07
C GLY A 76 1.09 22.47 6.40
N SER A 77 0.02 21.85 6.90
CA SER A 77 -0.61 22.24 8.16
C SER A 77 -0.84 21.03 9.07
N ASP A 78 -0.74 21.24 10.37
CA ASP A 78 -1.03 20.23 11.41
C ASP A 78 -2.46 19.66 11.38
N ASP A 79 -3.35 20.26 10.56
CA ASP A 79 -4.77 19.94 10.49
C ASP A 79 -5.08 18.60 9.79
N TYR A 80 -4.13 18.04 9.05
CA TYR A 80 -4.33 16.83 8.23
C TYR A 80 -3.55 15.60 8.67
N LYS A 81 -3.16 15.56 9.92
CA LYS A 81 -2.39 14.47 10.54
C LYS A 81 -2.98 13.06 10.36
N TYR A 82 -4.25 12.96 9.96
CA TYR A 82 -4.99 11.70 9.86
C TYR A 82 -5.66 11.45 8.50
N GLY A 83 -5.48 12.35 7.56
CA GLY A 83 -6.14 12.30 6.26
C GLY A 83 -5.31 11.63 5.17
N LEU A 84 -4.67 10.51 5.45
CA LEU A 84 -3.87 9.78 4.47
C LEU A 84 -4.75 9.21 3.36
N PRO A 85 -4.48 9.49 2.09
CA PRO A 85 -5.15 8.80 1.00
C PRO A 85 -4.82 7.32 1.06
N MET A 86 -5.79 6.48 0.75
CA MET A 86 -5.66 5.05 0.80
C MET A 86 -4.82 4.52 -0.35
N ALA A 87 -3.96 3.53 -0.07
CA ALA A 87 -3.18 2.83 -1.09
C ALA A 87 -4.09 1.92 -1.92
N ALA A 88 -4.15 2.16 -3.21
CA ALA A 88 -5.02 1.41 -4.12
C ALA A 88 -4.28 0.38 -4.99
N ASP A 89 -2.97 0.30 -4.89
CA ASP A 89 -2.17 -0.66 -5.65
C ASP A 89 -2.63 -2.12 -5.50
N PRO A 90 -2.96 -2.62 -4.30
CA PRO A 90 -3.45 -3.98 -4.16
C PRO A 90 -4.73 -4.26 -4.96
N TYR A 91 -5.60 -3.26 -5.12
CA TYR A 91 -6.79 -3.40 -5.92
C TYR A 91 -6.49 -3.52 -7.42
N LEU A 92 -5.53 -2.74 -7.92
CA LEU A 92 -5.13 -2.84 -9.33
C LEU A 92 -4.46 -4.18 -9.66
N LEU A 93 -3.80 -4.76 -8.68
CA LEU A 93 -3.11 -6.04 -8.80
C LEU A 93 -3.99 -7.24 -8.40
N GLU A 94 -5.24 -7.03 -8.03
CA GLU A 94 -6.14 -8.05 -7.49
C GLU A 94 -6.18 -9.34 -8.32
N HIS A 95 -6.20 -9.23 -9.64
CA HIS A 95 -6.31 -10.37 -10.54
C HIS A 95 -5.04 -11.24 -10.63
N PHE A 96 -3.92 -10.76 -10.08
CA PHE A 96 -2.69 -11.53 -9.97
C PHE A 96 -2.58 -12.30 -8.63
N PHE A 97 -3.45 -12.03 -7.67
CA PHE A 97 -3.37 -12.64 -6.36
C PHE A 97 -4.06 -14.01 -6.32
N TRP A 98 -3.40 -14.95 -5.68
CA TRP A 98 -3.96 -16.29 -5.45
C TRP A 98 -5.06 -16.27 -4.39
N PRO A 99 -6.01 -17.22 -4.46
CA PRO A 99 -6.87 -17.49 -3.30
C PRO A 99 -6.02 -17.83 -2.08
N GLY A 100 -6.29 -17.16 -0.96
CA GLY A 100 -5.49 -17.30 0.26
C GLY A 100 -4.39 -16.27 0.44
N THR A 101 -4.14 -15.38 -0.53
CA THR A 101 -3.23 -14.23 -0.32
C THR A 101 -3.61 -13.48 0.95
N CYS A 102 -2.63 -13.30 1.82
CA CYS A 102 -2.76 -12.56 3.07
C CYS A 102 -2.28 -11.13 2.87
N LEU A 103 -3.16 -10.13 3.11
CA LEU A 103 -2.81 -8.72 3.08
C LEU A 103 -2.93 -8.14 4.48
N VAL A 104 -1.84 -7.61 4.99
CA VAL A 104 -1.77 -6.93 6.29
C VAL A 104 -1.55 -5.45 6.06
N THR A 105 -2.39 -4.62 6.67
CA THR A 105 -2.17 -3.17 6.70
C THR A 105 -1.59 -2.77 8.05
N ASP A 106 -0.59 -1.94 8.06
CA ASP A 106 -0.13 -1.28 9.28
C ASP A 106 -1.27 -0.41 9.85
N GLY A 107 -1.32 -0.12 11.11
CA GLY A 107 -2.36 0.62 11.85
C GLY A 107 -3.30 1.61 11.12
N ARG A 108 -3.28 1.67 9.79
CA ARG A 108 -4.12 2.50 8.91
C ARG A 108 -5.45 1.79 8.61
N GLY A 109 -6.32 1.68 9.60
CA GLY A 109 -7.64 1.04 9.44
C GLY A 109 -8.49 1.62 8.29
N ALA A 110 -8.19 2.85 7.82
CA ALA A 110 -8.80 3.42 6.63
C ALA A 110 -8.42 2.66 5.35
N ASN A 111 -7.17 2.23 5.22
CA ASN A 111 -6.70 1.40 4.09
C ASN A 111 -7.45 0.08 4.03
N ALA A 112 -7.55 -0.62 5.15
CA ALA A 112 -8.25 -1.90 5.21
C ALA A 112 -9.74 -1.77 4.84
N ARG A 113 -10.42 -0.74 5.36
CA ARG A 113 -11.83 -0.46 4.99
C ARG A 113 -11.99 -0.12 3.53
N PHE A 114 -11.09 0.71 2.97
CA PHE A 114 -11.10 1.06 1.55
C PHE A 114 -10.93 -0.19 0.69
N LEU A 115 -9.91 -0.98 0.92
CA LEU A 115 -9.64 -2.20 0.15
C LEU A 115 -10.78 -3.22 0.27
N LYS A 116 -11.33 -3.41 1.47
CA LYS A 116 -12.48 -4.27 1.70
C LYS A 116 -13.70 -3.86 0.87
N ASN A 117 -13.90 -2.55 0.69
CA ASN A 117 -15.04 -2.02 -0.06
C ASN A 117 -14.85 -2.13 -1.57
N ILE A 118 -13.62 -2.04 -2.08
CA ILE A 118 -13.35 -2.06 -3.51
C ILE A 118 -13.09 -3.46 -4.07
N PHE A 119 -12.62 -4.41 -3.27
CA PHE A 119 -12.49 -5.82 -3.67
C PHE A 119 -13.86 -6.49 -3.82
N LYS A 120 -14.50 -6.32 -4.98
CA LYS A 120 -15.86 -6.81 -5.21
C LYS A 120 -15.93 -8.27 -5.62
N ASN A 121 -14.87 -8.79 -6.18
CA ASN A 121 -14.83 -10.12 -6.80
C ASN A 121 -14.27 -11.19 -5.87
N ARG A 122 -13.96 -10.84 -4.62
CA ARG A 122 -13.36 -11.74 -3.65
C ARG A 122 -14.08 -11.73 -2.32
N SER A 123 -14.19 -12.90 -1.72
CA SER A 123 -14.58 -13.01 -0.32
C SER A 123 -13.39 -12.62 0.56
N ILE A 124 -13.63 -11.79 1.54
CA ILE A 124 -12.60 -11.29 2.45
C ILE A 124 -12.92 -11.77 3.85
N ILE A 125 -11.96 -12.42 4.50
CA ILE A 125 -11.99 -12.66 5.93
C ILE A 125 -11.17 -11.55 6.58
N ASN A 126 -11.80 -10.76 7.43
CA ASN A 126 -11.14 -9.68 8.14
C ASN A 126 -10.87 -10.10 9.58
N LEU A 127 -9.62 -10.03 10.00
CA LEU A 127 -9.20 -10.19 11.38
C LEU A 127 -8.71 -8.83 11.89
N LEU A 128 -9.46 -8.27 12.83
CA LEU A 128 -9.11 -7.03 13.50
C LEU A 128 -8.23 -7.32 14.72
N HIS A 129 -7.07 -6.71 14.74
CA HIS A 129 -6.26 -6.60 15.95
C HIS A 129 -6.13 -5.12 16.33
N ALA A 130 -5.91 -4.79 17.59
CA ALA A 130 -5.94 -3.42 18.12
C ALA A 130 -5.08 -2.40 17.35
N SER A 131 -4.08 -2.84 16.60
CA SER A 131 -3.15 -1.99 15.84
C SER A 131 -3.02 -2.35 14.36
N TRP A 132 -3.66 -3.45 13.89
CA TRP A 132 -3.51 -3.93 12.50
C TRP A 132 -4.82 -4.52 12.00
N GLU A 133 -5.03 -4.41 10.70
CA GLU A 133 -6.08 -5.14 10.03
C GLU A 133 -5.47 -6.12 9.03
N THR A 134 -5.90 -7.36 9.08
CA THR A 134 -5.46 -8.41 8.16
C THR A 134 -6.63 -8.82 7.28
N LEU A 135 -6.42 -8.77 5.99
CA LEU A 135 -7.39 -9.18 4.97
C LEU A 135 -6.91 -10.48 4.32
N TYR A 136 -7.70 -11.52 4.38
CA TYR A 136 -7.49 -12.73 3.58
C TYR A 136 -8.38 -12.69 2.35
N LEU A 137 -7.78 -12.77 1.19
CA LEU A 137 -8.47 -12.80 -0.08
C LEU A 137 -8.83 -14.25 -0.41
N LYS A 138 -10.10 -14.51 -0.68
CA LYS A 138 -10.59 -15.82 -1.12
C LYS A 138 -10.95 -15.79 -2.59
#